data_afd8f1065526e71900b7e01481fb5bb5
#
_entry.id   afd8f1065526e71900b7e01481fb5bb5
#
_cell.length_a   1.000
_cell.length_b   1.000
_cell.length_c   1.000
_cell.angle_alpha   90.00
_cell.angle_beta   90.00
_cell.angle_gamma   90.00
#
_symmetry.space_group_name_H-M   'P 1'
#
loop_
_entity.id
_entity.type
_entity.pdbx_description
1 polymer ?
#
loop_
_entity_poly.entity_id
_entity_poly.type
_entity_poly.pdbx_seq_one_letter_code
_entity_poly.pdbx_strand_id
1 'polypeptide(L)'
;MKYGTGLNFFKHRHKERFYDVGMAEEHAVSFAAGLASQGMLPVVAIYSTFFQRAYDQIIHDVSLMRLNVLFAVDRAGLVPGDGETHQGIYDPAFFSQIGIPVFAPANYAELKYWLPHLVKDMTGPRAIRYARGNEKEALAALGCTGKLFDKIDTRPGAKVALVSYGAESEEIIAATDLLLQKKVAADAYKLTRIFPLPDGLCEALAGYDMILFAEDAIRTGGIGQQLGFALQQAGWQGKYLLHAVDNSHLLHASVAELRKDQNLDAAALAADVLANLN
;
A
#
# COMPACT_ATOMS: atom_id res chain seq x y z
N MET A 1 21.70 -4.55 0.05
CA MET A 1 20.98 -3.53 0.90
C MET A 1 20.57 -4.02 2.30
N LYS A 2 21.18 -5.07 2.81
CA LYS A 2 20.83 -5.73 4.09
C LYS A 2 20.66 -4.83 5.32
N TYR A 3 21.43 -3.76 5.41
CA TYR A 3 21.31 -2.81 6.53
C TYR A 3 20.07 -1.91 6.36
N GLY A 4 19.84 -1.44 5.16
CA GLY A 4 18.70 -0.59 4.84
C GLY A 4 17.35 -1.29 4.98
N THR A 5 17.28 -2.58 4.65
CA THR A 5 16.07 -3.43 4.78
C THR A 5 15.96 -4.12 6.15
N GLY A 6 16.87 -3.86 7.09
CA GLY A 6 16.84 -4.47 8.43
C GLY A 6 17.20 -5.96 8.47
N LEU A 7 17.65 -6.55 7.37
CA LEU A 7 17.90 -8.00 7.26
C LEU A 7 19.25 -8.46 7.82
N ASN A 8 20.04 -7.58 8.40
CA ASN A 8 21.32 -7.93 9.03
C ASN A 8 21.16 -8.96 10.16
N PHE A 9 20.10 -8.89 10.96
CA PHE A 9 19.81 -9.88 12.00
C PHE A 9 19.42 -11.24 11.42
N PHE A 10 18.62 -11.25 10.35
CA PHE A 10 18.27 -12.49 9.63
C PHE A 10 19.53 -13.14 9.06
N LYS A 11 20.37 -12.37 8.36
CA LYS A 11 21.66 -12.84 7.84
C LYS A 11 22.55 -13.46 8.92
N HIS A 12 22.59 -12.84 10.12
CA HIS A 12 23.43 -13.36 11.22
C HIS A 12 22.94 -14.72 11.72
N ARG A 13 21.62 -14.93 11.80
CA ARG A 13 21.00 -16.16 12.30
C ARG A 13 20.89 -17.26 11.26
N HIS A 14 20.74 -16.91 9.98
CA HIS A 14 20.40 -17.81 8.87
C HIS A 14 21.31 -17.55 7.67
N LYS A 15 22.62 -17.67 7.84
CA LYS A 15 23.62 -17.36 6.81
C LYS A 15 23.41 -18.13 5.51
N GLU A 16 23.04 -19.41 5.62
CA GLU A 16 22.78 -20.34 4.51
C GLU A 16 21.48 -20.04 3.74
N ARG A 17 20.64 -19.17 4.28
CA ARG A 17 19.36 -18.75 3.66
C ARG A 17 19.37 -17.29 3.24
N PHE A 18 20.51 -16.63 3.32
CA PHE A 18 20.61 -15.21 2.98
C PHE A 18 21.57 -15.01 1.81
N TYR A 19 21.03 -14.45 0.74
CA TYR A 19 21.77 -14.13 -0.47
C TYR A 19 21.80 -12.62 -0.67
N ASP A 20 22.99 -12.03 -0.79
CA ASP A 20 23.20 -10.61 -1.05
C ASP A 20 23.77 -10.46 -2.46
N VAL A 21 22.94 -10.08 -3.40
CA VAL A 21 23.30 -9.97 -4.83
C VAL A 21 23.90 -8.60 -5.18
N GLY A 22 24.07 -7.72 -4.19
CA GLY A 22 24.53 -6.35 -4.42
C GLY A 22 23.41 -5.45 -4.95
N MET A 23 23.76 -4.45 -5.77
CA MET A 23 22.81 -3.58 -6.46
C MET A 23 22.52 -4.14 -7.85
N ALA A 24 21.81 -5.26 -7.88
CA ALA A 24 21.46 -6.01 -9.08
C ALA A 24 20.05 -6.58 -8.91
N GLU A 25 19.05 -5.69 -8.96
CA GLU A 25 17.64 -6.00 -8.67
C GLU A 25 17.08 -7.00 -9.67
N GLU A 26 17.44 -6.89 -10.93
CA GLU A 26 17.07 -7.81 -12.01
C GLU A 26 17.58 -9.23 -11.71
N HIS A 27 18.84 -9.32 -11.32
CA HIS A 27 19.44 -10.60 -10.93
C HIS A 27 18.78 -11.16 -9.66
N ALA A 28 18.43 -10.32 -8.69
CA ALA A 28 17.73 -10.77 -7.48
C ALA A 28 16.42 -11.49 -7.80
N VAL A 29 15.65 -10.94 -8.74
CA VAL A 29 14.36 -11.51 -9.15
C VAL A 29 14.56 -12.80 -9.96
N SER A 30 15.44 -12.81 -10.96
CA SER A 30 15.72 -14.02 -11.76
C SER A 30 16.33 -15.14 -10.90
N PHE A 31 17.20 -14.80 -9.95
CA PHE A 31 17.75 -15.75 -8.99
C PHE A 31 16.67 -16.35 -8.08
N ALA A 32 15.76 -15.50 -7.58
CA ALA A 32 14.62 -15.97 -6.79
C ALA A 32 13.69 -16.86 -7.61
N ALA A 33 13.47 -16.57 -8.90
CA ALA A 33 12.72 -17.42 -9.80
C ALA A 33 13.38 -18.81 -9.93
N GLY A 34 14.70 -18.86 -10.10
CA GLY A 34 15.46 -20.11 -10.11
C GLY A 34 15.32 -20.92 -8.82
N LEU A 35 15.37 -20.27 -7.65
CA LEU A 35 15.14 -20.93 -6.36
C LEU A 35 13.70 -21.46 -6.23
N ALA A 36 12.71 -20.65 -6.63
CA ALA A 36 11.31 -21.03 -6.58
C ALA A 36 10.99 -22.21 -7.52
N SER A 37 11.61 -22.28 -8.69
CA SER A 37 11.45 -23.41 -9.63
C SER A 37 11.92 -24.74 -9.06
N GLN A 38 12.80 -24.71 -8.05
CA GLN A 38 13.29 -25.89 -7.32
C GLN A 38 12.53 -26.12 -5.99
N GLY A 39 11.37 -25.50 -5.81
CA GLY A 39 10.49 -25.70 -4.65
C GLY A 39 10.86 -24.90 -3.40
N MET A 40 11.78 -23.95 -3.49
CA MET A 40 12.06 -23.01 -2.39
C MET A 40 11.00 -21.90 -2.34
N LEU A 41 10.92 -21.20 -1.21
CA LEU A 41 10.04 -20.04 -1.01
C LEU A 41 10.91 -18.77 -0.80
N PRO A 42 11.43 -18.17 -1.87
CA PRO A 42 12.26 -16.99 -1.76
C PRO A 42 11.45 -15.74 -1.41
N VAL A 43 12.06 -14.89 -0.58
CA VAL A 43 11.57 -13.54 -0.28
C VAL A 43 12.57 -12.54 -0.87
N VAL A 44 12.12 -11.74 -1.82
CA VAL A 44 12.92 -10.69 -2.46
C VAL A 44 12.64 -9.35 -1.76
N ALA A 45 13.60 -8.88 -0.98
CA ALA A 45 13.46 -7.64 -0.19
C ALA A 45 14.26 -6.50 -0.84
N ILE A 46 13.56 -5.59 -1.50
CA ILE A 46 14.11 -4.46 -2.26
C ILE A 46 13.28 -3.21 -1.94
N TYR A 47 13.86 -2.02 -2.07
CA TYR A 47 13.11 -0.77 -1.97
C TYR A 47 12.13 -0.62 -3.13
N SER A 48 10.94 -0.10 -2.85
CA SER A 48 9.87 0.09 -3.81
C SER A 48 10.36 0.69 -5.13
N THR A 49 11.05 1.83 -5.08
CA THR A 49 11.54 2.52 -6.29
C THR A 49 12.49 1.66 -7.12
N PHE A 50 13.27 0.77 -6.50
CA PHE A 50 14.26 -0.05 -7.23
C PHE A 50 13.68 -1.31 -7.87
N PHE A 51 12.49 -1.73 -7.48
CA PHE A 51 11.77 -2.80 -8.18
C PHE A 51 11.46 -2.45 -9.64
N GLN A 52 11.43 -1.16 -10.01
CA GLN A 52 11.27 -0.74 -11.40
C GLN A 52 12.32 -1.34 -12.34
N ARG A 53 13.55 -1.55 -11.86
CA ARG A 53 14.63 -2.16 -12.65
C ARG A 53 14.35 -3.61 -13.00
N ALA A 54 13.61 -4.31 -12.16
CA ALA A 54 13.31 -5.73 -12.32
C ALA A 54 11.89 -5.99 -12.89
N TYR A 55 11.25 -4.98 -13.47
CA TYR A 55 9.86 -5.08 -13.94
C TYR A 55 9.68 -6.21 -14.95
N ASP A 56 10.59 -6.31 -15.93
CA ASP A 56 10.57 -7.38 -16.93
C ASP A 56 10.76 -8.76 -16.30
N GLN A 57 11.75 -8.93 -15.39
CA GLN A 57 12.01 -10.18 -14.69
C GLN A 57 10.84 -10.62 -13.80
N ILE A 58 10.15 -9.65 -13.17
CA ILE A 58 8.94 -9.95 -12.40
C ILE A 58 7.84 -10.52 -13.30
N ILE A 59 7.65 -9.95 -14.49
CA ILE A 59 6.69 -10.47 -15.47
C ILE A 59 7.14 -11.84 -16.00
N HIS A 60 8.33 -11.87 -16.60
CA HIS A 60 8.79 -12.98 -17.44
C HIS A 60 9.24 -14.18 -16.61
N ASP A 61 10.11 -13.94 -15.61
CA ASP A 61 10.74 -15.04 -14.88
C ASP A 61 9.85 -15.54 -13.73
N VAL A 62 8.94 -14.71 -13.18
CA VAL A 62 8.16 -15.07 -12.01
C VAL A 62 6.66 -15.20 -12.31
N SER A 63 6.03 -14.13 -12.84
CA SER A 63 4.57 -14.07 -12.95
C SER A 63 4.02 -15.03 -14.01
N LEU A 64 4.59 -15.04 -15.21
CA LEU A 64 4.18 -15.94 -16.30
C LEU A 64 4.34 -17.42 -15.90
N MET A 65 5.37 -17.74 -15.13
CA MET A 65 5.64 -19.08 -14.62
C MET A 65 4.88 -19.42 -13.33
N ARG A 66 4.12 -18.46 -12.77
CA ARG A 66 3.39 -18.58 -11.50
C ARG A 66 4.25 -19.09 -10.34
N LEU A 67 5.51 -18.66 -10.28
CA LEU A 67 6.44 -19.10 -9.25
C LEU A 67 6.10 -18.48 -7.88
N ASN A 68 6.31 -19.24 -6.82
CA ASN A 68 6.07 -18.83 -5.45
C ASN A 68 7.19 -17.93 -4.94
N VAL A 69 7.12 -16.65 -5.27
CA VAL A 69 8.05 -15.60 -4.83
C VAL A 69 7.27 -14.54 -4.04
N LEU A 70 7.73 -14.21 -2.83
CA LEU A 70 7.22 -13.07 -2.07
C LEU A 70 8.10 -11.85 -2.31
N PHE A 71 7.53 -10.79 -2.84
CA PHE A 71 8.17 -9.49 -2.97
C PHE A 71 7.91 -8.67 -1.70
N ALA A 72 8.96 -8.45 -0.89
CA ALA A 72 8.92 -7.59 0.30
C ALA A 72 9.39 -6.19 -0.12
N VAL A 73 8.41 -5.31 -0.34
CA VAL A 73 8.59 -3.97 -0.90
C VAL A 73 8.81 -2.98 0.24
N ASP A 74 10.08 -2.71 0.53
CA ASP A 74 10.49 -1.77 1.57
C ASP A 74 10.43 -0.33 1.05
N ARG A 75 10.24 0.65 1.92
CA ARG A 75 10.13 2.08 1.59
C ARG A 75 9.01 2.37 0.59
N ALA A 76 7.88 1.73 0.79
CA ALA A 76 6.67 2.03 0.02
C ALA A 76 6.08 3.38 0.46
N GLY A 77 5.50 4.11 -0.48
CA GLY A 77 4.92 5.43 -0.27
C GLY A 77 5.94 6.56 -0.25
N LEU A 78 5.60 7.64 0.43
CA LEU A 78 6.44 8.82 0.55
C LEU A 78 7.66 8.54 1.46
N VAL A 79 8.86 8.83 0.96
CA VAL A 79 10.12 8.52 1.65
C VAL A 79 10.84 9.81 2.02
N PRO A 80 11.11 10.04 3.34
CA PRO A 80 11.86 11.21 3.78
C PRO A 80 13.36 10.99 3.60
N GLY A 81 14.09 12.03 3.32
CA GLY A 81 15.54 12.11 3.49
C GLY A 81 16.39 11.49 2.38
N ASP A 82 15.86 10.62 1.55
CA ASP A 82 16.61 9.96 0.47
C ASP A 82 16.42 10.65 -0.90
N GLY A 83 15.55 11.68 -0.97
CA GLY A 83 15.32 12.52 -2.15
C GLY A 83 14.44 11.92 -3.23
N GLU A 84 14.40 12.58 -4.38
CA GLU A 84 13.50 12.30 -5.51
C GLU A 84 13.61 10.87 -6.04
N THR A 85 14.80 10.28 -6.01
CA THR A 85 15.08 8.97 -6.59
C THR A 85 14.62 7.79 -5.73
N HIS A 86 14.15 8.03 -4.51
CA HIS A 86 13.82 6.98 -3.55
C HIS A 86 12.33 6.89 -3.20
N GLN A 87 11.49 7.70 -3.84
CA GLN A 87 10.05 7.70 -3.57
C GLN A 87 9.42 6.36 -3.99
N GLY A 88 8.73 5.72 -3.04
CA GLY A 88 8.12 4.40 -3.23
C GLY A 88 6.69 4.47 -3.70
N ILE A 89 6.42 5.24 -4.76
CA ILE A 89 5.07 5.60 -5.18
C ILE A 89 4.51 4.75 -6.33
N TYR A 90 5.34 3.98 -7.03
CA TYR A 90 4.95 3.29 -8.26
C TYR A 90 4.55 1.82 -8.08
N ASP A 91 4.94 1.19 -6.98
CA ASP A 91 4.77 -0.25 -6.77
C ASP A 91 3.31 -0.73 -6.81
N PRO A 92 2.29 -0.02 -6.26
CA PRO A 92 0.90 -0.48 -6.38
C PRO A 92 0.45 -0.56 -7.84
N ALA A 93 0.83 0.44 -8.66
CA ALA A 93 0.45 0.49 -10.06
C ALA A 93 1.09 -0.66 -10.84
N PHE A 94 2.41 -0.85 -10.79
CA PHE A 94 3.05 -1.87 -11.61
C PHE A 94 2.76 -3.30 -11.15
N PHE A 95 2.67 -3.59 -9.85
CA PHE A 95 2.29 -4.93 -9.40
C PHE A 95 0.85 -5.28 -9.78
N SER A 96 -0.08 -4.33 -9.69
CA SER A 96 -1.45 -4.55 -10.11
C SER A 96 -1.58 -4.77 -11.62
N GLN A 97 -0.79 -4.06 -12.45
CA GLN A 97 -0.75 -4.27 -13.90
C GLN A 97 -0.27 -5.68 -14.28
N ILE A 98 0.67 -6.23 -13.51
CA ILE A 98 1.17 -7.61 -13.70
C ILE A 98 0.14 -8.64 -13.20
N GLY A 99 -0.81 -8.25 -12.36
CA GLY A 99 -1.78 -9.15 -11.74
C GLY A 99 -1.27 -9.83 -10.46
N ILE A 100 -0.23 -9.30 -9.83
CA ILE A 100 0.33 -9.83 -8.58
C ILE A 100 -0.44 -9.26 -7.38
N PRO A 101 -0.99 -10.11 -6.49
CA PRO A 101 -1.66 -9.64 -5.28
C PRO A 101 -0.74 -8.80 -4.39
N VAL A 102 -1.23 -7.63 -3.96
CA VAL A 102 -0.48 -6.66 -3.15
C VAL A 102 -1.16 -6.46 -1.80
N PHE A 103 -0.38 -6.57 -0.73
CA PHE A 103 -0.79 -6.32 0.65
C PHE A 103 -0.05 -5.11 1.21
N ALA A 104 -0.76 -4.26 1.93
CA ALA A 104 -0.24 -3.02 2.52
C ALA A 104 -0.61 -2.93 4.00
N PRO A 105 0.08 -3.67 4.89
CA PRO A 105 -0.13 -3.55 6.33
C PRO A 105 0.14 -2.13 6.81
N ALA A 106 -0.71 -1.62 7.70
CA ALA A 106 -0.62 -0.27 8.24
C ALA A 106 0.21 -0.18 9.55
N ASN A 107 0.41 -1.32 10.23
CA ASN A 107 1.11 -1.39 11.51
C ASN A 107 1.92 -2.69 11.65
N TYR A 108 2.71 -2.78 12.73
CA TYR A 108 3.57 -3.96 12.98
C TYR A 108 2.77 -5.23 13.31
N ALA A 109 1.59 -5.11 13.93
CA ALA A 109 0.74 -6.25 14.21
C ALA A 109 0.24 -6.90 12.92
N GLU A 110 -0.19 -6.10 11.94
CA GLU A 110 -0.58 -6.58 10.62
C GLU A 110 0.61 -7.15 9.83
N LEU A 111 1.75 -6.47 9.82
CA LEU A 111 2.95 -6.99 9.15
C LEU A 111 3.37 -8.34 9.72
N LYS A 112 3.37 -8.47 11.05
CA LYS A 112 3.70 -9.73 11.76
C LYS A 112 2.70 -10.84 11.46
N TYR A 113 1.42 -10.51 11.30
CA TYR A 113 0.38 -11.47 10.95
C TYR A 113 0.49 -11.87 9.46
N TRP A 114 0.50 -10.89 8.54
CA TRP A 114 0.39 -11.17 7.12
C TRP A 114 1.64 -11.78 6.50
N LEU A 115 2.84 -11.38 6.92
CA LEU A 115 4.09 -11.88 6.33
C LEU A 115 4.17 -13.43 6.32
N PRO A 116 3.97 -14.15 7.44
CA PRO A 116 3.96 -15.61 7.41
C PRO A 116 2.75 -16.19 6.67
N HIS A 117 1.59 -15.53 6.69
CA HIS A 117 0.41 -15.99 5.96
C HIS A 117 0.58 -15.88 4.44
N LEU A 118 1.32 -14.88 3.98
CA LEU A 118 1.59 -14.71 2.55
C LEU A 118 2.62 -15.69 2.01
N VAL A 119 3.50 -16.23 2.84
CA VAL A 119 4.46 -17.27 2.46
C VAL A 119 3.82 -18.66 2.50
N LYS A 120 2.87 -18.86 3.42
CA LYS A 120 2.17 -20.15 3.54
C LYS A 120 1.21 -20.33 2.36
N ASP A 121 1.15 -21.54 1.85
CA ASP A 121 0.20 -21.97 0.81
C ASP A 121 0.19 -21.05 -0.45
N MET A 122 1.38 -20.60 -0.87
CA MET A 122 1.51 -19.81 -2.10
C MET A 122 1.16 -20.63 -3.34
N THR A 123 0.40 -20.00 -4.24
CA THR A 123 0.03 -20.56 -5.56
C THR A 123 0.42 -19.60 -6.69
N GLY A 124 1.47 -18.83 -6.49
CA GLY A 124 1.99 -17.80 -7.37
C GLY A 124 2.61 -16.64 -6.58
N PRO A 125 3.13 -15.62 -7.25
CA PRO A 125 3.80 -14.51 -6.60
C PRO A 125 2.84 -13.64 -5.79
N ARG A 126 3.36 -13.01 -4.74
CA ARG A 126 2.66 -12.02 -3.91
C ARG A 126 3.60 -10.88 -3.55
N ALA A 127 3.05 -9.71 -3.28
CA ALA A 127 3.79 -8.56 -2.77
C ALA A 127 3.23 -8.10 -1.42
N ILE A 128 4.13 -7.72 -0.50
CA ILE A 128 3.80 -7.03 0.73
C ILE A 128 4.61 -5.74 0.79
N ARG A 129 3.93 -4.60 0.87
CA ARG A 129 4.55 -3.27 0.88
C ARG A 129 4.43 -2.63 2.26
N TYR A 130 5.47 -1.96 2.70
CA TYR A 130 5.50 -1.26 3.98
C TYR A 130 6.37 -0.01 3.94
N ALA A 131 5.95 1.02 4.69
CA ALA A 131 6.61 2.30 4.75
C ALA A 131 7.94 2.24 5.51
N ARG A 132 8.79 3.24 5.29
CA ARG A 132 9.97 3.49 6.11
C ARG A 132 9.58 4.19 7.42
N GLY A 133 10.19 3.80 8.53
CA GLY A 133 10.04 4.46 9.84
C GLY A 133 9.29 3.61 10.85
N ASN A 134 8.91 4.24 11.95
CA ASN A 134 8.13 3.60 12.99
C ASN A 134 6.64 3.72 12.70
N GLU A 135 5.86 2.76 13.17
CA GLU A 135 4.40 2.88 13.13
C GLU A 135 3.94 4.04 14.01
N LYS A 136 2.81 4.61 13.63
CA LYS A 136 2.17 5.69 14.37
C LYS A 136 1.23 5.13 15.43
N GLU A 137 1.05 5.87 16.53
CA GLU A 137 0.24 5.43 17.66
C GLU A 137 -1.21 5.12 17.26
N ALA A 138 -1.83 5.97 16.42
CA ALA A 138 -3.17 5.76 15.91
C ALA A 138 -3.30 4.45 15.11
N LEU A 139 -2.27 4.09 14.31
CA LEU A 139 -2.26 2.85 13.54
C LEU A 139 -1.95 1.64 14.41
N ALA A 140 -1.04 1.77 15.39
CA ALA A 140 -0.74 0.71 16.35
C ALA A 140 -1.97 0.31 17.16
N ALA A 141 -2.81 1.27 17.55
CA ALA A 141 -4.04 1.06 18.29
C ALA A 141 -5.08 0.22 17.55
N LEU A 142 -5.04 0.17 16.21
CA LEU A 142 -5.95 -0.66 15.40
C LEU A 142 -5.71 -2.17 15.58
N GLY A 143 -4.50 -2.56 15.96
CA GLY A 143 -4.11 -3.96 16.03
C GLY A 143 -4.16 -4.67 14.67
N CYS A 144 -4.53 -5.96 14.69
CA CYS A 144 -4.72 -6.76 13.48
C CYS A 144 -5.98 -7.63 13.58
N THR A 145 -6.89 -7.47 12.64
CA THR A 145 -8.13 -8.27 12.56
C THR A 145 -7.98 -9.51 11.68
N GLY A 146 -6.93 -9.56 10.85
CA GLY A 146 -6.75 -10.58 9.82
C GLY A 146 -7.68 -10.43 8.61
N LYS A 147 -8.44 -9.34 8.51
CA LYS A 147 -9.32 -9.07 7.38
C LYS A 147 -8.57 -8.37 6.23
N LEU A 148 -9.11 -8.47 5.04
CA LEU A 148 -8.57 -7.84 3.83
C LEU A 148 -8.87 -6.35 3.74
N PHE A 149 -9.91 -5.89 4.45
CA PHE A 149 -10.22 -4.50 4.72
C PHE A 149 -11.01 -4.38 6.03
N ASP A 150 -10.93 -3.23 6.66
CA ASP A 150 -11.61 -2.92 7.91
C ASP A 150 -12.24 -1.53 7.88
N LYS A 151 -13.41 -1.39 8.49
CA LYS A 151 -13.92 -0.09 8.90
C LYS A 151 -13.23 0.25 10.23
N ILE A 152 -12.30 1.20 10.20
CA ILE A 152 -11.42 1.56 11.32
C ILE A 152 -11.92 2.72 12.15
N ASP A 153 -12.84 3.53 11.62
CA ASP A 153 -13.61 4.52 12.36
C ASP A 153 -15.07 4.49 11.90
N THR A 154 -15.99 4.64 12.84
CA THR A 154 -17.43 4.56 12.60
C THR A 154 -18.15 5.69 13.28
N ARG A 155 -18.87 6.51 12.51
CA ARG A 155 -19.64 7.65 13.02
C ARG A 155 -21.13 7.45 12.70
N PRO A 156 -22.03 7.53 13.69
CA PRO A 156 -23.46 7.38 13.45
C PRO A 156 -23.99 8.35 12.39
N GLY A 157 -24.72 7.81 11.41
CA GLY A 157 -25.31 8.61 10.32
C GLY A 157 -24.33 9.08 9.25
N ALA A 158 -23.10 8.53 9.20
CA ALA A 158 -22.12 8.90 8.20
C ALA A 158 -22.65 8.66 6.77
N LYS A 159 -22.50 9.67 5.93
CA LYS A 159 -22.79 9.66 4.49
C LYS A 159 -21.52 9.79 3.63
N VAL A 160 -20.41 9.97 4.30
CA VAL A 160 -19.07 10.09 3.70
C VAL A 160 -18.22 8.93 4.18
N ALA A 161 -17.48 8.28 3.27
CA ALA A 161 -16.44 7.32 3.61
C ALA A 161 -15.07 7.83 3.13
N LEU A 162 -14.08 7.79 4.01
CA LEU A 162 -12.68 7.97 3.66
C LEU A 162 -12.02 6.60 3.58
N VAL A 163 -11.32 6.32 2.50
CA VAL A 163 -10.69 5.02 2.23
C VAL A 163 -9.21 5.21 1.97
N SER A 164 -8.37 4.35 2.56
CA SER A 164 -6.93 4.38 2.34
C SER A 164 -6.30 3.01 2.62
N TYR A 165 -4.97 2.93 2.57
CA TYR A 165 -4.19 1.76 2.94
C TYR A 165 -2.82 2.14 3.51
N GLY A 166 -2.19 1.19 4.18
CA GLY A 166 -0.85 1.37 4.73
C GLY A 166 -0.75 2.56 5.68
N ALA A 167 0.38 3.27 5.62
CA ALA A 167 0.67 4.40 6.51
C ALA A 167 -0.24 5.62 6.27
N GLU A 168 -0.83 5.75 5.08
CA GLU A 168 -1.74 6.85 4.75
C GLU A 168 -3.08 6.76 5.50
N SER A 169 -3.40 5.59 6.05
CA SER A 169 -4.58 5.40 6.90
C SER A 169 -4.61 6.29 8.14
N GLU A 170 -3.45 6.78 8.62
CA GLU A 170 -3.36 7.77 9.69
C GLU A 170 -4.08 9.08 9.32
N GLU A 171 -3.87 9.55 8.09
CA GLU A 171 -4.40 10.83 7.64
C GLU A 171 -5.93 10.78 7.48
N ILE A 172 -6.50 9.67 7.01
CA ILE A 172 -7.96 9.54 6.93
C ILE A 172 -8.61 9.47 8.31
N ILE A 173 -7.97 8.85 9.32
CA ILE A 173 -8.47 8.86 10.71
C ILE A 173 -8.49 10.31 11.23
N ALA A 174 -7.39 11.03 11.08
CA ALA A 174 -7.31 12.42 11.51
C ALA A 174 -8.31 13.32 10.75
N ALA A 175 -8.53 13.04 9.46
CA ALA A 175 -9.52 13.78 8.65
C ALA A 175 -10.96 13.54 9.15
N THR A 176 -11.35 12.31 9.58
CA THR A 176 -12.68 12.06 10.16
C THR A 176 -12.89 12.85 11.44
N ASP A 177 -11.86 13.04 12.28
CA ASP A 177 -11.95 13.86 13.48
C ASP A 177 -12.13 15.36 13.14
N LEU A 178 -11.41 15.85 12.13
CA LEU A 178 -11.57 17.22 11.64
C LEU A 178 -12.97 17.46 11.06
N LEU A 179 -13.50 16.51 10.31
CA LEU A 179 -14.86 16.56 9.77
C LEU A 179 -15.91 16.55 10.88
N LEU A 180 -15.73 15.75 11.94
CA LEU A 180 -16.63 15.70 13.09
C LEU A 180 -16.70 17.05 13.82
N GLN A 181 -15.57 17.76 13.98
CA GLN A 181 -15.53 19.13 14.52
C GLN A 181 -16.37 20.10 13.69
N LYS A 182 -16.53 19.83 12.40
CA LYS A 182 -17.40 20.59 11.48
C LYS A 182 -18.82 20.01 11.37
N LYS A 183 -19.21 19.08 12.27
CA LYS A 183 -20.51 18.40 12.32
C LYS A 183 -20.79 17.52 11.09
N VAL A 184 -19.78 17.06 10.42
CA VAL A 184 -19.87 16.08 9.32
C VAL A 184 -19.43 14.73 9.83
N ALA A 185 -20.34 13.76 9.85
CA ALA A 185 -20.03 12.39 10.20
C ALA A 185 -19.42 11.69 8.97
N ALA A 186 -18.24 11.11 9.13
CA ALA A 186 -17.55 10.34 8.11
C ALA A 186 -16.97 9.06 8.72
N ASP A 187 -17.05 7.96 7.99
CA ASP A 187 -16.44 6.69 8.35
C ASP A 187 -15.06 6.54 7.69
N ALA A 188 -14.15 5.80 8.31
CA ALA A 188 -12.85 5.48 7.72
C ALA A 188 -12.71 3.98 7.45
N TYR A 189 -12.22 3.64 6.26
CA TYR A 189 -11.92 2.28 5.83
C TYR A 189 -10.44 2.13 5.49
N LYS A 190 -9.83 1.08 5.97
CA LYS A 190 -8.45 0.71 5.67
C LYS A 190 -8.42 -0.59 4.86
N LEU A 191 -7.70 -0.59 3.73
CA LEU A 191 -7.44 -1.79 2.95
C LEU A 191 -6.12 -2.42 3.41
N THR A 192 -6.13 -3.73 3.64
CA THR A 192 -4.90 -4.51 3.88
C THR A 192 -4.47 -5.23 2.61
N ARG A 193 -5.38 -5.88 1.87
CA ARG A 193 -5.13 -6.26 0.48
C ARG A 193 -5.60 -5.13 -0.42
N ILE A 194 -4.67 -4.55 -1.18
CA ILE A 194 -4.97 -3.43 -2.08
C ILE A 194 -5.21 -3.88 -3.52
N PHE A 195 -4.65 -5.04 -3.90
CA PHE A 195 -4.89 -5.66 -5.20
C PHE A 195 -4.87 -7.19 -5.09
N PRO A 196 -5.80 -7.92 -5.77
CA PRO A 196 -7.05 -7.38 -6.28
C PRO A 196 -7.88 -6.75 -5.15
N LEU A 197 -8.77 -5.84 -5.50
CA LEU A 197 -9.66 -5.23 -4.48
C LEU A 197 -10.38 -6.33 -3.69
N PRO A 198 -10.55 -6.17 -2.37
CA PRO A 198 -11.24 -7.16 -1.55
C PRO A 198 -12.68 -7.37 -1.99
N ASP A 199 -13.12 -8.63 -2.01
CA ASP A 199 -14.52 -8.96 -2.23
C ASP A 199 -15.39 -8.32 -1.12
N GLY A 200 -16.56 -7.81 -1.47
CA GLY A 200 -17.46 -7.11 -0.54
C GLY A 200 -17.08 -5.65 -0.27
N LEU A 201 -15.99 -5.13 -0.81
CA LEU A 201 -15.59 -3.74 -0.58
C LEU A 201 -16.57 -2.76 -1.23
N CYS A 202 -16.95 -2.97 -2.49
CA CYS A 202 -17.91 -2.10 -3.17
C CYS A 202 -19.28 -2.12 -2.48
N GLU A 203 -19.73 -3.29 -2.02
CA GLU A 203 -20.96 -3.45 -1.25
C GLU A 203 -20.91 -2.70 0.08
N ALA A 204 -19.78 -2.76 0.79
CA ALA A 204 -19.58 -2.04 2.05
C ALA A 204 -19.59 -0.52 1.85
N LEU A 205 -19.18 -0.05 0.69
CA LEU A 205 -19.12 1.36 0.33
C LEU A 205 -20.38 1.88 -0.37
N ALA A 206 -21.28 1.02 -0.84
CA ALA A 206 -22.44 1.39 -1.67
C ALA A 206 -23.43 2.35 -0.97
N GLY A 207 -23.48 2.35 0.37
CA GLY A 207 -24.42 3.19 1.14
C GLY A 207 -23.96 4.64 1.39
N TYR A 208 -22.76 5.02 0.95
CA TYR A 208 -22.26 6.38 1.12
C TYR A 208 -22.60 7.26 -0.09
N ASP A 209 -22.90 8.53 0.19
CA ASP A 209 -23.20 9.53 -0.84
C ASP A 209 -21.89 10.08 -1.44
N MET A 210 -20.79 10.03 -0.66
CA MET A 210 -19.45 10.46 -1.09
C MET A 210 -18.39 9.50 -0.58
N ILE A 211 -17.42 9.20 -1.43
CA ILE A 211 -16.23 8.41 -1.08
C ILE A 211 -15.00 9.23 -1.46
N LEU A 212 -14.10 9.44 -0.50
CA LEU A 212 -12.77 9.97 -0.74
C LEU A 212 -11.75 8.84 -0.56
N PHE A 213 -10.93 8.59 -1.59
CA PHE A 213 -9.80 7.69 -1.53
C PHE A 213 -8.50 8.47 -1.44
N ALA A 214 -7.64 8.13 -0.49
CA ALA A 214 -6.31 8.72 -0.34
C ALA A 214 -5.22 7.65 -0.40
N GLU A 215 -4.19 7.88 -1.23
CA GLU A 215 -3.05 6.98 -1.36
C GLU A 215 -1.72 7.73 -1.56
N ASP A 216 -0.69 7.28 -0.86
CA ASP A 216 0.68 7.76 -0.99
C ASP A 216 1.42 7.10 -2.20
N ALA A 217 0.70 6.94 -3.30
CA ALA A 217 1.15 6.34 -4.53
C ALA A 217 0.70 7.15 -5.75
N ILE A 218 1.28 6.83 -6.90
CA ILE A 218 0.98 7.53 -8.15
C ILE A 218 -0.50 7.41 -8.50
N ARG A 219 -1.12 8.54 -8.92
CA ARG A 219 -2.52 8.59 -9.34
C ARG A 219 -2.80 7.68 -10.52
N THR A 220 -1.97 7.78 -11.55
CA THR A 220 -2.17 7.05 -12.82
C THR A 220 -1.91 5.56 -12.65
N GLY A 221 -2.95 4.76 -12.83
CA GLY A 221 -2.90 3.31 -12.64
C GLY A 221 -2.90 2.89 -11.16
N GLY A 222 -3.05 3.83 -10.21
CA GLY A 222 -3.11 3.58 -8.78
C GLY A 222 -4.38 2.83 -8.35
N ILE A 223 -4.40 2.44 -7.09
CA ILE A 223 -5.51 1.66 -6.51
C ILE A 223 -6.79 2.49 -6.43
N GLY A 224 -6.66 3.80 -6.17
CA GLY A 224 -7.82 4.68 -6.11
C GLY A 224 -8.55 4.80 -7.45
N GLN A 225 -7.84 4.81 -8.59
CA GLN A 225 -8.48 4.75 -9.90
C GLN A 225 -9.22 3.43 -10.12
N GLN A 226 -8.61 2.32 -9.69
CA GLN A 226 -9.22 0.99 -9.81
C GLN A 226 -10.49 0.89 -8.95
N LEU A 227 -10.49 1.42 -7.72
CA LEU A 227 -11.66 1.43 -6.85
C LEU A 227 -12.77 2.32 -7.44
N GLY A 228 -12.44 3.53 -7.92
CA GLY A 228 -13.42 4.41 -8.56
C GLY A 228 -14.11 3.75 -9.75
N PHE A 229 -13.33 3.06 -10.59
CA PHE A 229 -13.88 2.28 -11.70
C PHE A 229 -14.73 1.10 -11.23
N ALA A 230 -14.31 0.35 -10.20
CA ALA A 230 -15.07 -0.76 -9.65
C ALA A 230 -16.42 -0.32 -9.06
N LEU A 231 -16.45 0.80 -8.33
CA LEU A 231 -17.68 1.40 -7.81
C LEU A 231 -18.64 1.80 -8.93
N GLN A 232 -18.12 2.41 -9.99
CA GLN A 232 -18.93 2.75 -11.17
C GLN A 232 -19.52 1.50 -11.84
N GLN A 233 -18.73 0.43 -12.01
CA GLN A 233 -19.21 -0.84 -12.55
C GLN A 233 -20.26 -1.52 -11.64
N ALA A 234 -20.15 -1.33 -10.32
CA ALA A 234 -21.15 -1.78 -9.34
C ALA A 234 -22.43 -0.92 -9.31
N GLY A 235 -22.51 0.12 -10.14
CA GLY A 235 -23.68 1.00 -10.25
C GLY A 235 -23.77 2.08 -9.16
N TRP A 236 -22.70 2.32 -8.38
CA TRP A 236 -22.68 3.39 -7.40
C TRP A 236 -22.71 4.76 -8.09
N GLN A 237 -23.56 5.69 -7.58
CA GLN A 237 -23.84 6.99 -8.19
C GLN A 237 -23.36 8.18 -7.33
N GLY A 238 -22.66 7.92 -6.23
CA GLY A 238 -22.18 8.97 -5.35
C GLY A 238 -21.00 9.75 -5.93
N LYS A 239 -20.49 10.69 -5.15
CA LYS A 239 -19.35 11.53 -5.52
C LYS A 239 -18.04 10.84 -5.12
N TYR A 240 -17.15 10.61 -6.07
CA TYR A 240 -15.82 10.03 -5.84
C TYR A 240 -14.73 11.11 -5.88
N LEU A 241 -13.96 11.21 -4.81
CA LEU A 241 -12.80 12.09 -4.70
C LEU A 241 -11.54 11.22 -4.59
N LEU A 242 -10.50 11.57 -5.32
CA LEU A 242 -9.22 10.85 -5.32
C LEU A 242 -8.06 11.78 -5.00
N HIS A 243 -7.43 11.54 -3.87
CA HIS A 243 -6.16 12.13 -3.47
C HIS A 243 -5.05 11.09 -3.65
N ALA A 244 -4.06 11.41 -4.46
CA ALA A 244 -2.94 10.55 -4.79
C ALA A 244 -1.77 11.42 -5.27
N VAL A 245 -0.58 10.86 -5.31
CA VAL A 245 0.59 11.55 -5.85
C VAL A 245 0.40 11.77 -7.35
N ASP A 246 0.50 13.01 -7.80
CA ASP A 246 0.50 13.33 -9.22
C ASP A 246 1.81 12.89 -9.90
N ASN A 247 1.82 12.83 -11.25
CA ASN A 247 2.98 12.42 -12.04
C ASN A 247 4.12 13.46 -12.01
N SER A 248 4.39 14.03 -10.85
CA SER A 248 5.44 15.01 -10.63
C SER A 248 6.60 14.43 -9.83
N HIS A 249 7.80 14.94 -10.04
CA HIS A 249 8.94 14.58 -9.22
C HIS A 249 8.80 15.22 -7.84
N LEU A 250 8.81 14.40 -6.79
CA LEU A 250 8.72 14.85 -5.41
C LEU A 250 10.08 15.34 -4.95
N LEU A 251 10.13 16.56 -4.41
CA LEU A 251 11.34 17.15 -3.88
C LEU A 251 11.79 16.47 -2.58
N HIS A 252 13.03 16.71 -2.20
CA HIS A 252 13.57 16.24 -0.93
C HIS A 252 12.94 16.98 0.25
N ALA A 253 12.12 16.30 1.05
CA ALA A 253 11.41 16.86 2.19
C ALA A 253 11.05 15.79 3.24
N SER A 254 10.50 16.17 4.36
CA SER A 254 9.88 15.24 5.31
C SER A 254 8.57 14.66 4.75
N VAL A 255 8.13 13.51 5.26
CA VAL A 255 6.83 12.92 4.85
C VAL A 255 5.67 13.89 5.08
N ALA A 256 5.67 14.63 6.19
CA ALA A 256 4.61 15.60 6.48
C ALA A 256 4.57 16.75 5.47
N GLU A 257 5.73 17.27 5.05
CA GLU A 257 5.83 18.30 4.01
C GLU A 257 5.38 17.75 2.65
N LEU A 258 5.81 16.52 2.29
CA LEU A 258 5.41 15.85 1.05
C LEU A 258 3.90 15.61 1.01
N ARG A 259 3.28 15.13 2.11
CA ARG A 259 1.82 14.98 2.21
C ARG A 259 1.10 16.29 2.00
N LYS A 260 1.57 17.35 2.65
CA LYS A 260 0.98 18.68 2.48
C LYS A 260 1.11 19.20 1.06
N ASP A 261 2.26 19.03 0.42
CA ASP A 261 2.52 19.42 -0.97
C ASP A 261 1.61 18.67 -1.95
N GLN A 262 1.35 17.39 -1.67
CA GLN A 262 0.49 16.54 -2.51
C GLN A 262 -0.99 16.53 -2.09
N ASN A 263 -1.40 17.38 -1.12
CA ASN A 263 -2.77 17.41 -0.56
C ASN A 263 -3.23 16.07 0.01
N LEU A 264 -2.32 15.32 0.61
CA LEU A 264 -2.57 14.02 1.25
C LEU A 264 -2.67 14.13 2.77
N ASP A 265 -2.46 15.30 3.36
CA ASP A 265 -2.61 15.51 4.79
C ASP A 265 -4.09 15.59 5.21
N ALA A 266 -4.38 15.29 6.46
CA ALA A 266 -5.74 15.26 7.00
C ALA A 266 -6.54 16.56 6.77
N ALA A 267 -5.86 17.71 6.81
CA ALA A 267 -6.50 19.00 6.63
C ALA A 267 -6.98 19.19 5.18
N ALA A 268 -6.17 18.82 4.20
CA ALA A 268 -6.52 18.86 2.79
C ALA A 268 -7.66 17.89 2.46
N LEU A 269 -7.59 16.65 2.98
CA LEU A 269 -8.65 15.64 2.79
C LEU A 269 -9.98 16.13 3.36
N ALA A 270 -9.98 16.66 4.60
CA ALA A 270 -11.20 17.19 5.23
C ALA A 270 -11.73 18.42 4.48
N ALA A 271 -10.87 19.33 4.02
CA ALA A 271 -11.27 20.52 3.28
C ALA A 271 -11.95 20.16 1.95
N ASP A 272 -11.42 19.17 1.22
CA ASP A 272 -12.01 18.75 -0.05
C ASP A 272 -13.37 18.06 0.15
N VAL A 273 -13.54 17.23 1.19
CA VAL A 273 -14.86 16.70 1.57
C VAL A 273 -15.84 17.84 1.83
N LEU A 274 -15.47 18.82 2.67
CA LEU A 274 -16.36 19.96 3.01
C LEU A 274 -16.75 20.79 1.79
N ALA A 275 -15.82 21.03 0.87
CA ALA A 275 -16.08 21.78 -0.36
C ALA A 275 -17.03 21.04 -1.32
N ASN A 276 -17.19 19.74 -1.15
CA ASN A 276 -17.94 18.87 -2.05
C ASN A 276 -19.24 18.31 -1.46
N LEU A 277 -19.63 18.74 -0.25
CA LEU A 277 -20.87 18.31 0.44
C LEU A 277 -22.16 19.01 -0.03
N ASN A 278 -22.13 19.79 -1.12
CA ASN A 278 -23.31 20.52 -1.64
C ASN A 278 -24.21 19.67 -2.53
#